data_9de51181c03ff6e97e326715c9a4ab08
#
_entry.id   9de51181c03ff6e97e326715c9a4ab08
#
_cell.length_a   1.000
_cell.length_b   1.000
_cell.length_c   1.000
_cell.angle_alpha   90.00
_cell.angle_beta   90.00
_cell.angle_gamma   90.00
#
_symmetry.space_group_name_H-M   'P 1'
#
loop_
_entity.id
_entity.type
_entity.pdbx_description
1 polymer ?
#
loop_
_entity_poly.entity_id
_entity_poly.type
_entity_poly.pdbx_seq_one_letter_code
_entity_poly.pdbx_strand_id
1 'polypeptide(L)'
;MTQAHAGPTLETYTALQRAFDHFNAKLFDNTLPPCLITLRSGRQHRGYHHAERFVSLDGRVIHELGLNPGFFTLQPIEIVLSTLVHEMVHHWQACHGRPTPSSHHNREWEKR
;
A
#
# COMPACT_ATOMS: atom_id res chain seq x y z
N MET A 1 -12.23 25.66 11.93
CA MET A 1 -11.99 25.07 12.00
C MET A 1 -11.49 24.28 12.06
N THR A 2 -11.28 23.96 11.83
CA THR A 2 -10.85 23.25 11.72
C THR A 2 -10.51 22.40 12.00
N GLN A 3 -10.36 21.87 11.89
CA GLN A 3 -10.07 21.03 12.30
C GLN A 3 -9.09 20.44 12.39
N ALA A 4 -8.55 20.71 12.57
CA ALA A 4 -7.52 19.94 12.74
C ALA A 4 -7.80 18.73 13.31
N HIS A 5 -7.77 17.75 12.85
CA HIS A 5 -8.00 16.56 13.48
C HIS A 5 -6.99 15.60 13.08
N ALA A 6 -6.79 14.63 13.82
CA ALA A 6 -5.71 13.74 13.66
C ALA A 6 -6.01 12.60 12.73
N GLY A 7 -7.21 12.39 12.38
CA GLY A 7 -7.56 11.21 11.62
C GLY A 7 -7.46 11.39 10.13
N PRO A 8 -7.38 10.33 9.36
CA PRO A 8 -7.44 10.39 7.91
C PRO A 8 -8.83 10.80 7.46
N THR A 9 -8.89 11.49 6.34
CA THR A 9 -10.15 11.90 5.75
C THR A 9 -10.46 11.05 4.54
N LEU A 10 -11.70 11.15 4.08
CA LEU A 10 -12.08 10.53 2.82
C LEU A 10 -11.18 11.03 1.70
N GLU A 11 -10.83 12.30 1.73
CA GLU A 11 -9.94 12.86 0.71
C GLU A 11 -8.58 12.19 0.72
N THR A 12 -8.07 11.88 1.91
CA THR A 12 -6.80 11.19 2.03
C THR A 12 -6.87 9.80 1.42
N TYR A 13 -7.91 9.05 1.75
CA TYR A 13 -8.07 7.72 1.18
C TYR A 13 -8.25 7.77 -0.33
N THR A 14 -9.02 8.74 -0.81
CA THR A 14 -9.23 8.88 -2.25
C THR A 14 -7.92 9.20 -2.97
N ALA A 15 -7.13 10.10 -2.38
CA ALA A 15 -5.85 10.45 -2.99
C ALA A 15 -4.91 9.25 -3.04
N LEU A 16 -4.87 8.46 -1.98
CA LEU A 16 -4.02 7.28 -1.96
C LEU A 16 -4.51 6.23 -2.95
N GLN A 17 -5.82 6.07 -3.09
CA GLN A 17 -6.34 5.12 -4.07
C GLN A 17 -6.00 5.57 -5.48
N ARG A 18 -6.08 6.86 -5.75
CA ARG A 18 -5.68 7.37 -7.07
C ARG A 18 -4.21 7.15 -7.32
N ALA A 19 -3.37 7.34 -6.31
CA ALA A 19 -1.94 7.09 -6.45
C ALA A 19 -1.69 5.62 -6.73
N PHE A 20 -2.38 4.73 -6.04
CA PHE A 20 -2.28 3.29 -6.30
C PHE A 20 -2.62 2.99 -7.74
N ASP A 21 -3.74 3.50 -8.22
CA ASP A 21 -4.18 3.24 -9.60
C ASP A 21 -3.17 3.78 -10.61
N HIS A 22 -2.63 4.97 -10.34
CA HIS A 22 -1.63 5.57 -11.20
C HIS A 22 -0.38 4.71 -11.32
N PHE A 23 0.15 4.27 -10.17
CA PHE A 23 1.37 3.47 -10.20
C PHE A 23 1.11 2.07 -10.71
N ASN A 24 -0.08 1.54 -10.49
CA ASN A 24 -0.44 0.24 -11.07
C ASN A 24 -0.34 0.32 -12.59
N ALA A 25 -0.87 1.39 -13.18
CA ALA A 25 -0.79 1.57 -14.63
C ALA A 25 0.64 1.81 -15.10
N LYS A 26 1.40 2.62 -14.38
CA LYS A 26 2.72 3.05 -14.85
C LYS A 26 3.81 2.04 -14.60
N LEU A 27 3.75 1.33 -13.48
CA LEU A 27 4.86 0.48 -13.04
C LEU A 27 4.56 -1.01 -13.10
N PHE A 28 3.29 -1.37 -13.14
CA PHE A 28 2.89 -2.78 -13.04
C PHE A 28 1.96 -3.21 -14.16
N ASP A 29 1.81 -2.39 -15.18
CA ASP A 29 0.99 -2.69 -16.36
C ASP A 29 -0.45 -3.07 -15.99
N ASN A 30 -0.97 -2.46 -14.95
CA ASN A 30 -2.33 -2.73 -14.45
C ASN A 30 -2.54 -4.18 -14.04
N THR A 31 -1.47 -4.86 -13.61
CA THR A 31 -1.57 -6.27 -13.25
C THR A 31 -1.87 -6.51 -11.78
N LEU A 32 -1.85 -5.47 -10.96
CA LEU A 32 -2.10 -5.66 -9.54
C LEU A 32 -3.60 -5.74 -9.26
N PRO A 33 -4.04 -6.77 -8.52
CA PRO A 33 -5.42 -6.80 -8.05
C PRO A 33 -5.68 -5.66 -7.08
N PRO A 34 -6.93 -5.28 -6.90
CA PRO A 34 -7.24 -4.20 -5.95
C PRO A 34 -6.80 -4.54 -4.54
N CYS A 35 -6.38 -3.52 -3.83
CA CYS A 35 -6.06 -3.59 -2.41
C CYS A 35 -6.96 -2.64 -1.66
N LEU A 36 -7.32 -3.02 -0.45
CA LEU A 36 -7.89 -2.07 0.48
C LEU A 36 -6.75 -1.32 1.13
N ILE A 37 -6.71 -0.01 0.92
CA ILE A 37 -5.67 0.82 1.52
C ILE A 37 -6.17 1.27 2.89
N THR A 38 -5.37 1.01 3.92
CA THR A 38 -5.71 1.38 5.28
C THR A 38 -4.63 2.27 5.86
N LEU A 39 -5.01 3.05 6.85
CA LEU A 39 -4.07 3.92 7.55
C LEU A 39 -4.07 3.47 9.00
N ARG A 40 -2.98 2.87 9.41
CA ARG A 40 -2.86 2.29 10.75
C ARG A 40 -1.60 2.77 11.42
N SER A 41 -1.75 3.23 12.63
CA SER A 41 -0.61 3.58 13.45
C SER A 41 0.04 2.31 14.00
N GLY A 42 1.33 2.39 14.18
CA GLY A 42 2.07 1.29 14.75
C GLY A 42 3.49 1.74 14.97
N ARG A 43 4.23 1.07 15.84
CA ARG A 43 5.56 1.55 16.19
C ARG A 43 6.63 1.06 15.24
N GLN A 44 6.37 0.01 14.51
CA GLN A 44 7.43 -0.71 13.84
C GLN A 44 7.39 -0.63 12.33
N HIS A 45 6.42 0.06 11.74
CA HIS A 45 6.30 0.01 10.30
C HIS A 45 5.95 1.36 9.71
N ARG A 46 6.42 1.60 8.49
CA ARG A 46 5.96 2.71 7.66
C ARG A 46 4.76 2.30 6.84
N GLY A 47 4.76 1.05 6.39
CA GLY A 47 3.68 0.46 5.66
C GLY A 47 3.81 -1.05 5.69
N TYR A 48 2.81 -1.73 5.18
CA TYR A 48 2.85 -3.19 5.09
C TYR A 48 1.87 -3.66 4.02
N HIS A 49 2.08 -4.89 3.58
CA HIS A 49 1.15 -5.58 2.69
C HIS A 49 0.71 -6.86 3.39
N HIS A 50 -0.60 -7.09 3.43
CA HIS A 50 -1.13 -8.30 4.01
C HIS A 50 -2.01 -8.99 2.97
N ALA A 51 -1.50 -10.06 2.40
CA ALA A 51 -2.20 -10.78 1.35
C ALA A 51 -3.45 -11.44 1.91
N GLU A 52 -4.53 -11.40 1.14
CA GLU A 52 -5.74 -12.15 1.43
C GLU A 52 -6.31 -11.86 2.82
N ARG A 53 -6.23 -10.58 3.21
CA ARG A 53 -6.60 -10.19 4.56
C ARG A 53 -8.10 -10.26 4.81
N PHE A 54 -8.90 -9.92 3.80
CA PHE A 54 -10.34 -9.80 3.95
C PHE A 54 -11.04 -10.65 2.91
N VAL A 55 -12.28 -11.02 3.21
CA VAL A 55 -13.15 -11.69 2.26
C VAL A 55 -14.42 -10.86 2.18
N SER A 56 -14.78 -10.44 0.96
CA SER A 56 -16.00 -9.68 0.78
C SER A 56 -17.21 -10.59 0.88
N LEU A 57 -18.39 -9.99 0.95
CA LEU A 57 -19.62 -10.76 1.09
C LEU A 57 -19.87 -11.69 -0.10
N ASP A 58 -19.36 -11.34 -1.27
CA ASP A 58 -19.52 -12.18 -2.44
C ASP A 58 -18.40 -13.19 -2.60
N GLY A 59 -17.55 -13.34 -1.58
CA GLY A 59 -16.50 -14.36 -1.58
C GLY A 59 -15.19 -13.94 -2.19
N ARG A 60 -15.05 -12.69 -2.66
CA ARG A 60 -13.78 -12.25 -3.21
C ARG A 60 -12.77 -11.98 -2.11
N VAL A 61 -11.56 -12.40 -2.36
CA VAL A 61 -10.47 -12.17 -1.43
C VAL A 61 -9.86 -10.79 -1.71
N ILE A 62 -9.61 -10.05 -0.66
CA ILE A 62 -9.11 -8.68 -0.76
C ILE A 62 -7.84 -8.57 0.04
N HIS A 63 -6.80 -8.04 -0.59
CA HIS A 63 -5.52 -7.80 0.05
C HIS A 63 -5.56 -6.45 0.76
N GLU A 64 -4.71 -6.30 1.76
CA GLU A 64 -4.59 -5.03 2.48
C GLU A 64 -3.23 -4.42 2.22
N LEU A 65 -3.22 -3.12 1.97
CA LEU A 65 -1.99 -2.33 1.91
C LEU A 65 -2.14 -1.24 2.96
N GLY A 66 -1.36 -1.33 4.02
CA GLY A 66 -1.46 -0.40 5.12
C GLY A 66 -0.33 0.61 5.09
N LEU A 67 -0.63 1.83 5.45
CA LEU A 67 0.36 2.89 5.60
C LEU A 67 0.22 3.47 6.99
N ASN A 68 1.35 3.83 7.58
CA ASN A 68 1.37 4.36 8.94
C ASN A 68 1.44 5.87 8.89
N PRO A 69 0.34 6.57 9.18
CA PRO A 69 0.34 8.03 9.09
C PRO A 69 1.33 8.68 10.03
N GLY A 70 1.68 8.01 11.12
CA GLY A 70 2.64 8.57 12.08
C GLY A 70 4.04 8.75 11.50
N PHE A 71 4.38 8.00 10.45
CA PHE A 71 5.68 8.16 9.81
C PHE A 71 5.68 9.24 8.74
N PHE A 72 4.52 9.81 8.43
CA PHE A 72 4.42 10.76 7.33
C PHE A 72 4.30 12.20 7.80
N THR A 73 4.18 12.40 9.10
CA THR A 73 4.14 13.74 9.65
C THR A 73 5.44 14.44 9.33
N LEU A 74 5.34 15.60 8.69
CA LEU A 74 6.51 16.41 8.32
C LEU A 74 7.41 15.74 7.29
N GLN A 75 6.93 14.68 6.63
CA GLN A 75 7.71 14.05 5.57
C GLN A 75 7.30 14.59 4.22
N PRO A 76 8.24 14.71 3.27
CA PRO A 76 7.86 15.06 1.90
C PRO A 76 6.92 14.03 1.31
N ILE A 77 6.07 14.49 0.41
CA ILE A 77 5.11 13.61 -0.23
C ILE A 77 5.82 12.47 -0.99
N GLU A 78 7.04 12.72 -1.47
CA GLU A 78 7.79 11.69 -2.17
C GLU A 78 8.07 10.49 -1.28
N ILE A 79 8.28 10.72 0.02
CA ILE A 79 8.51 9.62 0.95
C ILE A 79 7.25 8.79 1.12
N VAL A 80 6.09 9.45 1.22
CA VAL A 80 4.83 8.75 1.34
C VAL A 80 4.57 7.90 0.10
N LEU A 81 4.76 8.47 -1.08
CA LEU A 81 4.53 7.76 -2.33
C LEU A 81 5.54 6.64 -2.52
N SER A 82 6.77 6.84 -2.09
CA SER A 82 7.79 5.80 -2.15
C SER A 82 7.40 4.61 -1.28
N THR A 83 6.86 4.87 -0.11
CA THR A 83 6.39 3.80 0.76
C THR A 83 5.21 3.05 0.12
N LEU A 84 4.29 3.78 -0.49
CA LEU A 84 3.19 3.15 -1.19
C LEU A 84 3.69 2.20 -2.28
N VAL A 85 4.62 2.67 -3.12
CA VAL A 85 5.16 1.85 -4.19
C VAL A 85 5.90 0.65 -3.64
N HIS A 86 6.64 0.84 -2.56
CA HIS A 86 7.34 -0.27 -1.91
C HIS A 86 6.36 -1.39 -1.51
N GLU A 87 5.23 -1.02 -0.93
CA GLU A 87 4.25 -2.03 -0.55
C GLU A 87 3.53 -2.60 -1.76
N MET A 88 3.39 -1.84 -2.83
CA MET A 88 2.84 -2.36 -4.07
C MET A 88 3.76 -3.43 -4.68
N VAL A 89 5.08 -3.28 -4.53
CA VAL A 89 6.00 -4.32 -4.97
C VAL A 89 5.76 -5.61 -4.20
N HIS A 90 5.57 -5.52 -2.90
CA HIS A 90 5.24 -6.70 -2.10
C HIS A 90 3.93 -7.32 -2.57
N HIS A 91 2.95 -6.48 -2.88
CA HIS A 91 1.68 -6.96 -3.43
C HIS A 91 1.88 -7.71 -4.74
N TRP A 92 2.71 -7.14 -5.61
CA TRP A 92 3.03 -7.80 -6.88
C TRP A 92 3.69 -9.15 -6.64
N GLN A 93 4.64 -9.21 -5.71
CA GLN A 93 5.32 -10.47 -5.40
C GLN A 93 4.35 -11.51 -4.86
N ALA A 94 3.41 -11.10 -4.02
CA ALA A 94 2.43 -12.02 -3.47
C ALA A 94 1.50 -12.59 -4.53
N CYS A 95 1.18 -11.78 -5.54
CA CYS A 95 0.20 -12.18 -6.56
C CYS A 95 0.83 -12.80 -7.79
N HIS A 96 2.04 -12.40 -8.14
CA HIS A 96 2.66 -12.77 -9.41
C HIS A 96 4.07 -13.28 -9.30
N GLY A 97 4.74 -13.03 -8.18
CA GLY A 97 6.12 -13.40 -8.02
C GLY A 97 6.30 -14.60 -7.13
N ARG A 98 7.51 -14.74 -6.62
CA ARG A 98 7.83 -15.77 -5.65
C ARG A 98 8.30 -15.12 -4.37
N PRO A 99 7.38 -14.88 -3.44
CA PRO A 99 7.79 -14.28 -2.17
C PRO A 99 8.78 -15.20 -1.46
N THR A 100 9.77 -14.59 -0.83
CA THR A 100 10.73 -15.32 -0.04
C THR A 100 10.34 -15.26 1.42
N PRO A 101 10.83 -16.20 2.23
CA PRO A 101 10.52 -16.14 3.66
C PRO A 101 10.97 -14.85 4.33
N SER A 102 12.02 -14.24 3.83
CA SER A 102 12.48 -12.99 4.37
C SER A 102 11.57 -11.84 3.98
N SER A 103 10.74 -12.05 2.98
CA SER A 103 9.82 -11.07 2.45
C SER A 103 10.52 -9.79 2.05
N HIS A 104 11.77 -9.88 1.72
CA HIS A 104 12.52 -8.72 1.34
C HIS A 104 12.77 -8.71 -0.14
N HIS A 105 13.52 -7.74 -0.55
CA HIS A 105 13.74 -7.39 -1.91
C HIS A 105 14.56 -8.47 -2.58
N ASN A 106 13.92 -9.29 -3.36
CA ASN A 106 14.59 -10.29 -4.14
C ASN A 106 14.81 -9.76 -5.54
N ARG A 107 15.24 -10.63 -6.44
CA ARG A 107 15.52 -10.20 -7.79
C ARG A 107 14.31 -9.64 -8.51
N GLU A 108 13.15 -10.18 -8.22
CA GLU A 108 11.94 -9.71 -8.85
C GLU A 108 11.67 -8.26 -8.48
N TRP A 109 11.89 -7.95 -7.21
CA TRP A 109 11.71 -6.59 -6.76
C TRP A 109 12.68 -5.64 -7.45
N GLU A 110 13.93 -6.07 -7.57
CA GLU A 110 14.95 -5.22 -8.15
C GLU A 110 14.70 -4.91 -9.62
N LYS A 111 13.98 -5.78 -10.30
CA LYS A 111 13.69 -5.55 -11.71
C LYS A 111 12.54 -4.60 -11.92
N ARG A 112 11.87 -4.20 -10.88
CA ARG A 112 10.79 -3.25 -10.96
C ARG A 112 11.27 -1.85 -10.72
#